data_b71187752f511377307f038ea6fcef9c
#
_entry.id   b71187752f511377307f038ea6fcef9c
#
_cell.length_a   1.000
_cell.length_b   1.000
_cell.length_c   1.000
_cell.angle_alpha   90.00
_cell.angle_beta   90.00
_cell.angle_gamma   90.00
#
_symmetry.space_group_name_H-M   'P 1'
#
loop_
_entity.id
_entity.type
_entity.pdbx_description
1 polymer ?
#
loop_
_entity_poly.entity_id
_entity_poly.type
_entity_poly.pdbx_seq_one_letter_code
_entity_poly.pdbx_strand_id
1 'polypeptide(L)'
;QELSAIDPSVYDADHTYTGTKSSTTGIAVNTELISNAPEALADLTKAEYKDELIMPSPLYSGAAAYNLGVITRTEGLGWDFYQGLKDNGVKVDKGNGAVQKAVVAGENGLGLLVDYMAIRSKNDGAPIEFVYPKEGSLCVTEPIGITADTKNETAAESFVDFILSEDGQKATAKIGYTPIRKGVAAPEGLKSADEITNLTYDLPT
;
A
#
# COMPACT_ATOMS: atom_id res chain seq x y z
N GLN A 1 22.17 -4.70 -14.11
CA GLN A 1 22.04 -5.98 -14.82
C GLN A 1 20.64 -6.59 -14.62
N GLU A 2 20.05 -6.46 -13.44
CA GLU A 2 18.78 -7.07 -13.06
C GLU A 2 17.52 -6.34 -13.57
N LEU A 3 17.64 -5.09 -14.03
CA LEU A 3 16.51 -4.26 -14.50
C LEU A 3 15.71 -4.89 -15.66
N SER A 4 16.32 -5.74 -16.47
CA SER A 4 15.62 -6.43 -17.57
C SER A 4 14.46 -7.34 -17.12
N ALA A 5 14.50 -7.78 -15.87
CA ALA A 5 13.44 -8.61 -15.26
C ALA A 5 12.43 -7.80 -14.44
N ILE A 6 12.59 -6.48 -14.40
CA ILE A 6 11.75 -5.53 -13.67
C ILE A 6 10.86 -4.78 -14.68
N ASP A 7 9.64 -4.46 -14.29
CA ASP A 7 8.74 -3.68 -15.14
C ASP A 7 9.28 -2.25 -15.32
N PRO A 8 9.35 -1.72 -16.55
CA PRO A 8 9.81 -0.35 -16.78
C PRO A 8 9.03 0.74 -16.07
N SER A 9 7.80 0.48 -15.65
CA SER A 9 6.98 1.45 -14.92
C SER A 9 7.46 1.72 -13.48
N VAL A 10 8.37 0.89 -12.94
CA VAL A 10 8.83 1.01 -11.56
C VAL A 10 10.26 1.55 -11.42
N TYR A 11 10.90 2.00 -12.50
CA TYR A 11 12.17 2.70 -12.47
C TYR A 11 12.16 3.88 -13.44
N ASP A 12 13.02 4.87 -13.21
CA ASP A 12 13.10 6.03 -14.09
C ASP A 12 13.92 5.74 -15.38
N ALA A 13 13.70 6.55 -16.40
CA ALA A 13 14.34 6.37 -17.72
C ALA A 13 15.87 6.50 -17.64
N ASP A 14 16.39 7.30 -16.73
CA ASP A 14 17.83 7.52 -16.54
C ASP A 14 18.45 6.52 -15.56
N HIS A 15 17.66 5.58 -15.03
CA HIS A 15 18.07 4.55 -14.09
C HIS A 15 18.70 5.10 -12.79
N THR A 16 18.26 6.27 -12.35
CA THR A 16 18.75 6.87 -11.11
C THR A 16 18.12 6.29 -9.85
N TYR A 17 16.93 5.70 -10.01
CA TYR A 17 16.27 4.92 -8.98
C TYR A 17 15.46 3.77 -9.59
N THR A 18 15.15 2.80 -8.77
CA THR A 18 14.20 1.71 -9.11
C THR A 18 13.37 1.33 -7.90
N GLY A 19 12.18 0.79 -8.12
CA GLY A 19 11.41 0.13 -7.08
C GLY A 19 12.15 -1.09 -6.53
N THR A 20 11.81 -1.48 -5.32
CA THR A 20 12.33 -2.69 -4.65
C THR A 20 11.23 -3.69 -4.33
N LYS A 21 10.06 -3.18 -4.00
CA LYS A 21 8.87 -3.93 -3.62
C LYS A 21 7.65 -3.04 -3.77
N SER A 22 6.48 -3.63 -3.75
CA SER A 22 5.22 -2.90 -3.81
C SER A 22 4.41 -3.10 -2.54
N SER A 23 3.64 -2.09 -2.18
CA SER A 23 2.60 -2.14 -1.17
C SER A 23 1.34 -1.46 -1.68
N THR A 24 0.19 -2.02 -1.33
CA THR A 24 -1.09 -1.56 -1.86
C THR A 24 -1.99 -1.11 -0.73
N THR A 25 -2.50 0.11 -0.79
CA THR A 25 -3.49 0.59 0.18
C THR A 25 -4.88 0.10 -0.22
N GLY A 26 -5.59 -0.44 0.76
CA GLY A 26 -6.98 -0.85 0.67
C GLY A 26 -7.66 -0.72 2.02
N ILE A 27 -8.70 -1.51 2.23
CA ILE A 27 -9.53 -1.45 3.43
C ILE A 27 -9.25 -2.67 4.30
N ALA A 28 -8.72 -2.44 5.50
CA ALA A 28 -8.63 -3.44 6.55
C ALA A 28 -9.95 -3.48 7.32
N VAL A 29 -10.46 -4.67 7.59
CA VAL A 29 -11.77 -4.90 8.20
C VAL A 29 -11.60 -5.81 9.43
N ASN A 30 -11.99 -5.35 10.61
CA ASN A 30 -12.11 -6.23 11.76
C ASN A 30 -13.40 -7.05 11.65
N THR A 31 -13.26 -8.36 11.51
CA THR A 31 -14.38 -9.28 11.21
C THR A 31 -15.29 -9.57 12.40
N GLU A 32 -14.86 -9.21 13.61
CA GLU A 32 -15.69 -9.32 14.81
C GLU A 32 -16.63 -8.10 14.99
N LEU A 33 -16.23 -6.94 14.42
CA LEU A 33 -16.98 -5.69 14.53
C LEU A 33 -17.84 -5.41 13.30
N ILE A 34 -17.33 -5.70 12.11
CA ILE A 34 -17.96 -5.38 10.84
C ILE A 34 -18.42 -6.67 10.17
N SER A 35 -19.72 -6.91 10.18
CA SER A 35 -20.33 -8.08 9.55
C SER A 35 -20.57 -7.91 8.05
N ASN A 36 -20.72 -6.68 7.57
CA ASN A 36 -20.90 -6.34 6.15
C ASN A 36 -19.70 -5.48 5.72
N ALA A 37 -18.69 -6.12 5.13
CA ALA A 37 -17.47 -5.42 4.73
C ALA A 37 -17.74 -4.45 3.56
N PRO A 38 -17.16 -3.23 3.56
CA PRO A 38 -17.20 -2.34 2.41
C PRO A 38 -16.44 -2.96 1.24
N GLU A 39 -16.95 -2.79 0.02
CA GLU A 39 -16.32 -3.32 -1.19
C GLU A 39 -15.64 -2.23 -2.03
N ALA A 40 -15.92 -0.97 -1.72
CA ALA A 40 -15.48 0.22 -2.45
C ALA A 40 -14.98 1.30 -1.47
N LEU A 41 -14.07 2.19 -1.93
CA LEU A 41 -13.66 3.34 -1.13
C LEU A 41 -14.87 4.24 -0.82
N ALA A 42 -15.73 4.46 -1.80
CA ALA A 42 -16.94 5.27 -1.63
C ALA A 42 -17.87 4.74 -0.53
N ASP A 43 -17.87 3.42 -0.26
CA ASP A 43 -18.69 2.83 0.79
C ASP A 43 -18.34 3.38 2.19
N LEU A 44 -17.07 3.76 2.42
CA LEU A 44 -16.58 4.24 3.71
C LEU A 44 -17.27 5.53 4.18
N THR A 45 -17.98 6.22 3.30
CA THR A 45 -18.77 7.41 3.63
C THR A 45 -20.22 7.09 4.05
N LYS A 46 -20.63 5.83 3.97
CA LYS A 46 -21.98 5.40 4.36
C LYS A 46 -22.19 5.47 5.87
N ALA A 47 -23.40 5.81 6.28
CA ALA A 47 -23.77 5.95 7.69
C ALA A 47 -23.59 4.67 8.52
N GLU A 48 -23.63 3.50 7.89
CA GLU A 48 -23.40 2.21 8.58
C GLU A 48 -21.99 2.06 9.13
N TYR A 49 -21.00 2.80 8.58
CA TYR A 49 -19.60 2.81 9.01
C TYR A 49 -19.22 4.05 9.82
N LYS A 50 -20.23 4.76 10.35
CA LYS A 50 -19.99 5.97 11.14
C LYS A 50 -19.14 5.65 12.37
N ASP A 51 -18.11 6.48 12.59
CA ASP A 51 -17.14 6.40 13.68
C ASP A 51 -16.25 5.13 13.68
N GLU A 52 -16.38 4.26 12.65
CA GLU A 52 -15.65 3.00 12.56
C GLU A 52 -14.30 3.10 11.84
N LEU A 53 -14.07 4.14 11.05
CA LEU A 53 -12.89 4.24 10.21
C LEU A 53 -11.74 4.96 10.91
N ILE A 54 -10.53 4.39 10.77
CA ILE A 54 -9.26 5.04 11.08
C ILE A 54 -8.36 5.06 9.84
N MET A 55 -7.60 6.14 9.63
CA MET A 55 -6.67 6.28 8.52
C MET A 55 -5.34 6.89 8.95
N PRO A 56 -4.22 6.60 8.22
CA PRO A 56 -2.95 7.26 8.50
C PRO A 56 -2.96 8.71 8.02
N SER A 57 -2.28 9.58 8.75
CA SER A 57 -2.13 10.99 8.38
C SER A 57 -1.20 11.15 7.17
N PRO A 58 -1.59 11.91 6.15
CA PRO A 58 -0.71 12.25 5.02
C PRO A 58 0.52 13.09 5.43
N LEU A 59 0.54 13.68 6.62
CA LEU A 59 1.69 14.42 7.15
C LEU A 59 2.82 13.51 7.67
N TYR A 60 2.52 12.23 7.94
CA TYR A 60 3.46 11.27 8.53
C TYR A 60 3.64 9.99 7.72
N SER A 61 2.74 9.70 6.80
CA SER A 61 2.77 8.52 5.94
C SER A 61 2.89 8.91 4.47
N GLY A 62 3.98 8.51 3.82
CA GLY A 62 4.17 8.73 2.38
C GLY A 62 3.09 8.06 1.54
N ALA A 63 2.68 6.83 1.90
CA ALA A 63 1.56 6.16 1.23
C ALA A 63 0.25 6.97 1.37
N ALA A 64 -0.05 7.50 2.57
CA ALA A 64 -1.24 8.32 2.76
C ALA A 64 -1.17 9.66 2.00
N ALA A 65 0.01 10.26 1.86
CA ALA A 65 0.22 11.45 1.03
C ALA A 65 -0.02 11.15 -0.46
N TYR A 66 0.51 10.03 -0.94
CA TYR A 66 0.24 9.55 -2.31
C TYR A 66 -1.26 9.29 -2.51
N ASN A 67 -1.90 8.58 -1.59
CA ASN A 67 -3.34 8.30 -1.62
C ASN A 67 -4.17 9.59 -1.70
N LEU A 68 -3.83 10.60 -0.89
CA LEU A 68 -4.47 11.90 -0.95
C LEU A 68 -4.36 12.52 -2.34
N GLY A 69 -3.16 12.50 -2.92
CA GLY A 69 -2.90 13.03 -4.26
C GLY A 69 -3.72 12.34 -5.35
N VAL A 70 -3.81 11.01 -5.32
CA VAL A 70 -4.55 10.23 -6.31
C VAL A 70 -6.06 10.35 -6.11
N ILE A 71 -6.56 10.07 -4.90
CA ILE A 71 -8.01 10.04 -4.61
C ILE A 71 -8.66 11.39 -4.88
N THR A 72 -8.00 12.51 -4.52
CA THR A 72 -8.57 13.85 -4.77
C THR A 72 -8.71 14.20 -6.26
N ARG A 73 -8.08 13.41 -7.13
CA ARG A 73 -8.14 13.58 -8.60
C ARG A 73 -8.89 12.45 -9.31
N THR A 74 -9.34 11.45 -8.55
CA THR A 74 -10.12 10.31 -9.09
C THR A 74 -11.57 10.73 -9.27
N GLU A 75 -12.11 10.53 -10.48
CA GLU A 75 -13.51 10.78 -10.77
C GLU A 75 -14.42 9.95 -9.84
N GLY A 76 -15.45 10.57 -9.31
CA GLY A 76 -16.39 9.94 -8.38
C GLY A 76 -15.92 9.89 -6.91
N LEU A 77 -14.68 10.29 -6.61
CA LEU A 77 -14.16 10.42 -5.24
C LEU A 77 -13.86 11.90 -4.91
N GLY A 78 -12.72 12.41 -5.33
CA GLY A 78 -12.38 13.81 -5.14
C GLY A 78 -12.20 14.24 -3.68
N TRP A 79 -12.29 15.52 -3.43
CA TRP A 79 -12.31 16.10 -2.08
C TRP A 79 -13.58 15.77 -1.31
N ASP A 80 -14.68 15.50 -2.01
CA ASP A 80 -15.97 15.12 -1.41
C ASP A 80 -15.86 13.80 -0.66
N PHE A 81 -15.03 12.87 -1.14
CA PHE A 81 -14.71 11.64 -0.41
C PHE A 81 -14.11 11.93 0.97
N TYR A 82 -13.08 12.78 1.05
CA TYR A 82 -12.46 13.13 2.33
C TYR A 82 -13.38 13.94 3.23
N GLN A 83 -14.21 14.80 2.66
CA GLN A 83 -15.25 15.49 3.43
C GLN A 83 -16.27 14.49 3.98
N GLY A 84 -16.71 13.52 3.18
CA GLY A 84 -17.59 12.44 3.61
C GLY A 84 -16.98 11.58 4.73
N LEU A 85 -15.68 11.24 4.63
CA LEU A 85 -15.00 10.54 5.72
C LEU A 85 -14.97 11.36 7.02
N LYS A 86 -14.71 12.68 6.92
CA LYS A 86 -14.73 13.58 8.06
C LYS A 86 -16.12 13.65 8.70
N ASP A 87 -17.16 13.81 7.89
CA ASP A 87 -18.54 13.88 8.35
C ASP A 87 -19.00 12.55 8.97
N ASN A 88 -18.40 11.44 8.51
CA ASN A 88 -18.62 10.09 9.02
C ASN A 88 -17.72 9.74 10.24
N GLY A 89 -16.98 10.72 10.79
CA GLY A 89 -16.24 10.57 12.03
C GLY A 89 -14.89 9.84 11.92
N VAL A 90 -14.23 9.91 10.73
CA VAL A 90 -12.93 9.25 10.54
C VAL A 90 -11.91 9.70 11.58
N LYS A 91 -11.21 8.75 12.20
CA LYS A 91 -10.03 9.01 13.02
C LYS A 91 -8.77 9.07 12.15
N VAL A 92 -7.86 9.98 12.51
CA VAL A 92 -6.59 10.13 11.80
C VAL A 92 -5.44 9.94 12.80
N ASP A 93 -4.54 8.98 12.53
CA ASP A 93 -3.38 8.72 13.36
C ASP A 93 -2.07 8.85 12.55
N LYS A 94 -0.91 8.73 13.22
CA LYS A 94 0.40 9.03 12.62
C LYS A 94 0.72 8.21 11.37
N GLY A 95 0.48 6.90 11.41
CA GLY A 95 0.89 6.04 10.30
C GLY A 95 0.22 4.67 10.30
N ASN A 96 0.55 3.86 9.29
CA ASN A 96 -0.04 2.53 9.10
C ASN A 96 0.08 1.60 10.32
N GLY A 97 1.19 1.69 11.08
CA GLY A 97 1.36 0.88 12.29
C GLY A 97 0.36 1.21 13.41
N ALA A 98 -0.05 2.46 13.56
CA ALA A 98 -1.09 2.86 14.49
C ALA A 98 -2.46 2.38 14.02
N VAL A 99 -2.77 2.55 12.73
CA VAL A 99 -4.00 2.04 12.12
C VAL A 99 -4.14 0.52 12.28
N GLN A 100 -3.07 -0.24 11.96
CA GLN A 100 -3.04 -1.69 12.13
C GLN A 100 -3.39 -2.10 13.58
N LYS A 101 -2.73 -1.47 14.55
CA LYS A 101 -2.97 -1.77 15.97
C LYS A 101 -4.41 -1.49 16.39
N ALA A 102 -4.97 -0.36 15.98
CA ALA A 102 -6.34 0.03 16.32
C ALA A 102 -7.36 -0.96 15.74
N VAL A 103 -7.21 -1.36 14.47
CA VAL A 103 -8.13 -2.31 13.83
C VAL A 103 -7.98 -3.71 14.43
N VAL A 104 -6.75 -4.20 14.66
CA VAL A 104 -6.50 -5.52 15.27
C VAL A 104 -7.04 -5.57 16.70
N ALA A 105 -6.90 -4.50 17.47
CA ALA A 105 -7.40 -4.42 18.84
C ALA A 105 -8.93 -4.20 18.95
N GLY A 106 -9.62 -3.97 17.83
CA GLY A 106 -11.05 -3.68 17.83
C GLY A 106 -11.42 -2.29 18.34
N GLU A 107 -10.48 -1.34 18.33
CA GLU A 107 -10.76 0.06 18.64
C GLU A 107 -11.49 0.77 17.50
N ASN A 108 -11.29 0.29 16.26
CA ASN A 108 -12.00 0.69 15.06
C ASN A 108 -12.28 -0.54 14.20
N GLY A 109 -13.45 -0.60 13.59
CA GLY A 109 -13.86 -1.70 12.72
C GLY A 109 -13.20 -1.68 11.36
N LEU A 110 -12.80 -0.50 10.87
CA LEU A 110 -12.26 -0.28 9.53
C LEU A 110 -10.97 0.54 9.58
N GLY A 111 -10.03 0.24 8.67
CA GLY A 111 -8.81 1.00 8.50
C GLY A 111 -8.40 1.16 7.03
N LEU A 112 -7.99 2.36 6.61
CA LEU A 112 -7.19 2.48 5.40
C LEU A 112 -5.76 2.07 5.74
N LEU A 113 -5.30 0.96 5.15
CA LEU A 113 -4.05 0.31 5.55
C LEU A 113 -3.37 -0.30 4.32
N VAL A 114 -2.07 -0.50 4.40
CA VAL A 114 -1.33 -1.24 3.39
C VAL A 114 -1.53 -2.76 3.56
N ASP A 115 -1.70 -3.45 2.46
CA ASP A 115 -2.10 -4.85 2.35
C ASP A 115 -1.23 -5.82 3.17
N TYR A 116 0.10 -5.74 3.04
CA TYR A 116 1.00 -6.66 3.71
C TYR A 116 0.88 -6.62 5.25
N MET A 117 0.52 -5.47 5.82
CA MET A 117 0.32 -5.34 7.27
C MET A 117 -0.96 -6.02 7.73
N ALA A 118 -2.05 -5.85 6.98
CA ALA A 118 -3.33 -6.50 7.28
C ALA A 118 -3.22 -8.03 7.10
N ILE A 119 -2.65 -8.48 5.97
CA ILE A 119 -2.49 -9.92 5.68
C ILE A 119 -1.57 -10.60 6.69
N ARG A 120 -0.47 -9.94 7.11
CA ARG A 120 0.39 -10.48 8.17
C ARG A 120 -0.39 -10.64 9.49
N SER A 121 -1.15 -9.62 9.90
CA SER A 121 -1.97 -9.72 11.11
C SER A 121 -2.99 -10.85 11.03
N LYS A 122 -3.63 -11.03 9.87
CA LYS A 122 -4.54 -12.15 9.61
C LYS A 122 -3.83 -13.51 9.76
N ASN A 123 -2.65 -13.65 9.16
CA ASN A 123 -1.87 -14.88 9.22
C ASN A 123 -1.36 -15.16 10.64
N ASP A 124 -1.16 -14.13 11.45
CA ASP A 124 -0.85 -14.24 12.89
C ASP A 124 -2.09 -14.52 13.77
N GLY A 125 -3.27 -14.70 13.16
CA GLY A 125 -4.51 -15.09 13.84
C GLY A 125 -5.39 -13.93 14.31
N ALA A 126 -5.10 -12.68 13.91
CA ALA A 126 -5.98 -11.56 14.23
C ALA A 126 -7.30 -11.62 13.42
N PRO A 127 -8.43 -11.14 13.97
CA PRO A 127 -9.74 -11.12 13.30
C PRO A 127 -9.80 -9.98 12.26
N ILE A 128 -8.93 -10.01 11.28
CA ILE A 128 -8.80 -8.97 10.26
C ILE A 128 -8.86 -9.56 8.86
N GLU A 129 -9.56 -8.90 7.96
CA GLU A 129 -9.56 -9.15 6.52
C GLU A 129 -9.06 -7.93 5.76
N PHE A 130 -8.63 -8.14 4.52
CA PHE A 130 -8.23 -7.05 3.64
C PHE A 130 -9.05 -7.04 2.37
N VAL A 131 -9.60 -5.88 2.04
CA VAL A 131 -10.40 -5.66 0.84
C VAL A 131 -9.64 -4.74 -0.12
N TYR A 132 -9.42 -5.23 -1.34
CA TYR A 132 -8.99 -4.41 -2.47
C TYR A 132 -10.22 -3.72 -3.06
N PRO A 133 -10.33 -2.37 -2.98
CA PRO A 133 -11.53 -1.65 -3.41
C PRO A 133 -11.87 -1.85 -4.89
N LYS A 134 -13.16 -1.86 -5.22
CA LYS A 134 -13.67 -2.04 -6.59
C LYS A 134 -13.24 -0.96 -7.57
N GLU A 135 -13.13 0.28 -7.10
CA GLU A 135 -12.63 1.41 -7.92
C GLU A 135 -11.19 1.20 -8.35
N GLY A 136 -10.49 0.41 -7.62
CA GLY A 136 -9.05 0.17 -7.69
C GLY A 136 -8.35 0.51 -6.38
N SER A 137 -7.13 0.04 -6.29
CA SER A 137 -6.26 0.22 -5.13
C SER A 137 -5.13 1.18 -5.45
N LEU A 138 -4.52 1.72 -4.39
CA LEU A 138 -3.40 2.66 -4.51
C LEU A 138 -2.10 1.91 -4.25
N CYS A 139 -1.43 1.55 -5.34
CA CYS A 139 -0.18 0.81 -5.30
C CYS A 139 1.01 1.78 -5.25
N VAL A 140 1.86 1.61 -4.27
CA VAL A 140 3.09 2.39 -4.11
C VAL A 140 4.29 1.46 -4.22
N THR A 141 5.23 1.82 -5.08
CA THR A 141 6.51 1.14 -5.20
C THR A 141 7.54 1.86 -4.33
N GLU A 142 8.20 1.13 -3.43
CA GLU A 142 9.21 1.70 -2.57
C GLU A 142 10.56 1.77 -3.29
N PRO A 143 11.12 2.97 -3.51
CA PRO A 143 12.30 3.14 -4.35
C PRO A 143 13.61 2.89 -3.60
N ILE A 144 14.65 2.51 -4.37
CA ILE A 144 16.07 2.55 -3.99
C ILE A 144 16.85 3.35 -5.03
N GLY A 145 17.78 4.16 -4.57
CA GLY A 145 18.73 4.92 -5.42
C GLY A 145 20.10 4.97 -4.77
N ILE A 146 21.13 5.17 -5.58
CA ILE A 146 22.51 5.35 -5.13
C ILE A 146 22.80 6.85 -5.09
N THR A 147 23.28 7.36 -3.96
CA THR A 147 23.61 8.78 -3.83
C THR A 147 24.86 9.14 -4.66
N ALA A 148 24.82 10.29 -5.36
CA ALA A 148 25.87 10.69 -6.29
C ALA A 148 27.25 10.88 -5.64
N ASP A 149 27.33 11.14 -4.34
CA ASP A 149 28.56 11.35 -3.59
C ASP A 149 29.06 10.10 -2.83
N THR A 150 28.47 8.92 -3.11
CA THR A 150 28.92 7.68 -2.47
C THR A 150 30.41 7.42 -2.70
N LYS A 151 31.08 6.89 -1.67
CA LYS A 151 32.48 6.46 -1.75
C LYS A 151 32.62 4.96 -2.04
N ASN A 152 31.50 4.25 -2.13
CA ASN A 152 31.44 2.78 -2.27
C ASN A 152 30.48 2.38 -3.40
N GLU A 153 30.61 2.99 -4.57
CA GLU A 153 29.70 2.81 -5.72
C GLU A 153 29.53 1.32 -6.08
N THR A 154 30.63 0.60 -6.28
CA THR A 154 30.59 -0.84 -6.62
C THR A 154 29.84 -1.67 -5.58
N ALA A 155 30.01 -1.37 -4.29
CA ALA A 155 29.28 -2.09 -3.25
C ALA A 155 27.78 -1.71 -3.24
N ALA A 156 27.45 -0.44 -3.50
CA ALA A 156 26.08 0.04 -3.60
C ALA A 156 25.36 -0.59 -4.82
N GLU A 157 26.01 -0.65 -5.98
CA GLU A 157 25.50 -1.32 -7.18
C GLU A 157 25.25 -2.81 -6.93
N SER A 158 26.23 -3.51 -6.31
CA SER A 158 26.08 -4.93 -5.95
C SER A 158 24.92 -5.16 -4.99
N PHE A 159 24.66 -4.24 -4.07
CA PHE A 159 23.52 -4.32 -3.17
C PHE A 159 22.19 -4.10 -3.91
N VAL A 160 22.11 -3.12 -4.80
CA VAL A 160 20.92 -2.90 -5.64
C VAL A 160 20.65 -4.11 -6.52
N ASP A 161 21.68 -4.66 -7.18
CA ASP A 161 21.56 -5.87 -7.99
C ASP A 161 21.06 -7.07 -7.16
N PHE A 162 21.57 -7.24 -5.93
CA PHE A 162 21.06 -8.26 -5.01
C PHE A 162 19.57 -8.07 -4.68
N ILE A 163 19.17 -6.84 -4.31
CA ILE A 163 17.76 -6.54 -3.99
C ILE A 163 16.83 -6.86 -5.17
N LEU A 164 17.27 -6.60 -6.39
CA LEU A 164 16.49 -6.85 -7.63
C LEU A 164 16.62 -8.28 -8.14
N SER A 165 17.58 -9.06 -7.65
CA SER A 165 17.79 -10.45 -8.04
C SER A 165 16.60 -11.34 -7.66
N GLU A 166 16.52 -12.52 -8.25
CA GLU A 166 15.47 -13.50 -7.89
C GLU A 166 15.52 -13.87 -6.41
N ASP A 167 16.73 -14.05 -5.84
CA ASP A 167 16.91 -14.39 -4.43
C ASP A 167 16.52 -13.22 -3.50
N GLY A 168 16.90 -11.99 -3.85
CA GLY A 168 16.50 -10.78 -3.13
C GLY A 168 14.98 -10.59 -3.14
N GLN A 169 14.35 -10.81 -4.27
CA GLN A 169 12.90 -10.68 -4.41
C GLN A 169 12.14 -11.84 -3.72
N LYS A 170 12.68 -13.06 -3.71
CA LYS A 170 12.16 -14.15 -2.87
C LYS A 170 12.28 -13.84 -1.37
N ALA A 171 13.38 -13.22 -0.95
CA ALA A 171 13.53 -12.75 0.42
C ALA A 171 12.51 -11.66 0.77
N THR A 172 12.25 -10.73 -0.16
CA THR A 172 11.20 -9.71 -0.06
C THR A 172 9.82 -10.34 0.13
N ALA A 173 9.46 -11.34 -0.69
CA ALA A 173 8.22 -12.10 -0.52
C ALA A 173 8.15 -12.81 0.83
N LYS A 174 9.24 -13.45 1.27
CA LYS A 174 9.30 -14.18 2.56
C LYS A 174 9.02 -13.28 3.77
N ILE A 175 9.36 -12.01 3.71
CA ILE A 175 9.05 -11.03 4.77
C ILE A 175 7.70 -10.34 4.59
N GLY A 176 6.89 -10.79 3.61
CA GLY A 176 5.49 -10.42 3.46
C GLY A 176 5.21 -9.25 2.50
N TYR A 177 6.16 -8.82 1.68
CA TYR A 177 5.93 -7.77 0.67
C TYR A 177 5.67 -8.35 -0.73
N THR A 178 4.97 -7.59 -1.57
CA THR A 178 4.78 -7.96 -2.97
C THR A 178 6.05 -7.69 -3.78
N PRO A 179 6.67 -8.74 -4.39
CA PRO A 179 7.82 -8.58 -5.25
C PRO A 179 7.47 -7.81 -6.53
N ILE A 180 8.48 -7.13 -7.10
CA ILE A 180 8.34 -6.44 -8.40
C ILE A 180 9.02 -7.19 -9.54
N ARG A 181 9.78 -8.25 -9.26
CA ARG A 181 10.45 -9.06 -10.27
C ARG A 181 9.48 -10.04 -10.90
N LYS A 182 9.45 -10.09 -12.24
CA LYS A 182 8.68 -11.08 -13.00
C LYS A 182 9.10 -12.50 -12.61
N GLY A 183 8.13 -13.37 -12.41
CA GLY A 183 8.36 -14.77 -12.05
C GLY A 183 8.57 -15.07 -10.57
N VAL A 184 8.60 -14.05 -9.69
CA VAL A 184 8.60 -14.23 -8.24
C VAL A 184 7.17 -14.04 -7.73
N ALA A 185 6.61 -15.09 -7.11
CA ALA A 185 5.23 -15.07 -6.61
C ALA A 185 5.07 -14.14 -5.39
N ALA A 186 3.93 -13.48 -5.31
CA ALA A 186 3.50 -12.75 -4.13
C ALA A 186 3.28 -13.73 -2.95
N PRO A 187 3.41 -13.28 -1.70
CA PRO A 187 3.04 -14.06 -0.53
C PRO A 187 1.58 -14.48 -0.53
N GLU A 188 1.28 -15.57 0.17
CA GLU A 188 -0.10 -16.04 0.33
C GLU A 188 -1.01 -14.94 0.92
N GLY A 189 -2.16 -14.73 0.29
CA GLY A 189 -3.15 -13.72 0.65
C GLY A 189 -2.92 -12.35 0.02
N LEU A 190 -1.74 -12.06 -0.56
CA LEU A 190 -1.49 -10.85 -1.34
C LEU A 190 -1.79 -11.09 -2.83
N LYS A 191 -2.36 -10.09 -3.47
CA LYS A 191 -2.47 -10.06 -4.92
C LYS A 191 -1.15 -9.63 -5.55
N SER A 192 -0.80 -10.23 -6.68
CA SER A 192 0.28 -9.75 -7.54
C SER A 192 -0.12 -8.43 -8.22
N ALA A 193 0.87 -7.66 -8.69
CA ALA A 193 0.62 -6.35 -9.27
C ALA A 193 -0.33 -6.38 -10.50
N ASP A 194 -0.32 -7.47 -11.26
CA ASP A 194 -1.18 -7.70 -12.42
C ASP A 194 -2.63 -8.10 -12.07
N GLU A 195 -2.88 -8.51 -10.83
CA GLU A 195 -4.22 -8.82 -10.31
C GLU A 195 -4.90 -7.60 -9.65
N ILE A 196 -4.18 -6.49 -9.50
CA ILE A 196 -4.67 -5.29 -8.84
C ILE A 196 -5.03 -4.24 -9.89
N THR A 197 -6.29 -3.81 -9.90
CA THR A 197 -6.65 -2.56 -10.60
C THR A 197 -6.02 -1.40 -9.84
N ASN A 198 -5.04 -0.73 -10.44
CA ASN A 198 -4.33 0.36 -9.79
C ASN A 198 -4.96 1.71 -10.13
N LEU A 199 -5.33 2.47 -9.11
CA LEU A 199 -5.68 3.89 -9.27
C LEU A 199 -4.38 4.67 -9.44
N THR A 200 -4.20 5.25 -10.61
CA THR A 200 -3.04 6.07 -10.94
C THR A 200 -3.47 7.48 -11.32
N TYR A 201 -2.63 8.43 -11.00
CA TYR A 201 -2.73 9.79 -11.52
C TYR A 201 -1.34 10.21 -11.96
N ASP A 202 -1.27 10.80 -13.16
CA ASP A 202 -0.03 11.38 -13.67
C ASP A 202 0.25 12.65 -12.86
N LEU A 203 1.08 12.50 -11.82
CA LEU A 203 1.52 13.64 -11.02
C LEU A 203 2.50 14.44 -11.89
N PRO A 204 2.22 15.72 -12.20
CA PRO A 204 3.21 16.54 -12.87
C PRO A 204 4.48 16.58 -12.02
N THR A 205 5.58 16.18 -12.63
CA THR A 205 6.93 16.26 -12.08
C THR A 205 7.36 17.70 -11.83
#